data_a82ffe62e27310c2f953489c1436924c
#
_entry.id   a82ffe62e27310c2f953489c1436924c
#
_cell.length_a   1.000
_cell.length_b   1.000
_cell.length_c   1.000
_cell.angle_alpha   90.00
_cell.angle_beta   90.00
_cell.angle_gamma   90.00
#
_symmetry.space_group_name_H-M   'P 1'
#
loop_
_entity.id
_entity.type
_entity.pdbx_description
1 polymer ?
#
loop_
_entity_poly.entity_id
_entity_poly.type
_entity_poly.pdbx_seq_one_letter_code
_entity_poly.pdbx_strand_id
1 'polypeptide(L)'
;KYAQIIISQYGGPDGELGASLRYLSQRYSMPFDDCKGALTDIGTEELGHLEMIGAIVHQLTRNLKDSQIQDSAFAPYFVDHTVGVYPTAASGFPWSAASMQVKGDPITDLTEDLAAEQKARTTYDNILRLSDDPDVNDVIRFLRER
;
A
#
# COMPACT_ATOMS: atom_id res chain seq x y z
N LYS A 1 -14.80 -8.65 -1.51
CA LYS A 1 -15.02 -7.20 -1.43
C LYS A 1 -13.82 -6.51 -0.76
N TYR A 2 -13.56 -6.74 0.54
CA TYR A 2 -12.53 -5.98 1.27
C TYR A 2 -11.12 -6.22 0.72
N ALA A 3 -10.73 -7.44 0.42
CA ALA A 3 -9.43 -7.75 -0.14
C ALA A 3 -9.12 -6.92 -1.40
N GLN A 4 -10.08 -6.77 -2.30
CA GLN A 4 -9.91 -5.98 -3.53
C GLN A 4 -9.69 -4.49 -3.24
N ILE A 5 -10.39 -3.95 -2.23
CA ILE A 5 -10.27 -2.53 -1.87
C ILE A 5 -8.91 -2.29 -1.17
N ILE A 6 -8.57 -3.16 -0.22
CA ILE A 6 -7.38 -3.03 0.61
C ILE A 6 -6.09 -3.23 -0.19
N ILE A 7 -6.12 -4.06 -1.24
CA ILE A 7 -4.94 -4.35 -2.05
C ILE A 7 -4.34 -3.10 -2.72
N SER A 8 -5.11 -2.01 -2.87
CA SER A 8 -4.56 -0.73 -3.33
C SER A 8 -3.46 -0.19 -2.41
N GLN A 9 -3.53 -0.46 -1.11
CA GLN A 9 -2.46 -0.11 -0.17
C GLN A 9 -1.28 -1.08 -0.24
N TYR A 10 -1.44 -2.22 -0.91
CA TYR A 10 -0.33 -3.14 -1.18
C TYR A 10 0.49 -2.70 -2.39
N GLY A 11 -0.15 -2.53 -3.55
CA GLY A 11 0.52 -2.30 -4.82
C GLY A 11 0.02 -1.10 -5.62
N GLY A 12 -0.83 -0.25 -5.04
CA GLY A 12 -1.21 1.02 -5.66
C GLY A 12 -0.05 2.03 -5.66
N PRO A 13 -0.15 3.10 -6.45
CA PRO A 13 0.93 4.10 -6.59
C PRO A 13 1.28 4.82 -5.29
N ASP A 14 0.33 4.95 -4.38
CA ASP A 14 0.48 5.58 -3.07
C ASP A 14 0.31 4.54 -1.93
N GLY A 15 0.50 3.25 -2.24
CA GLY A 15 0.49 2.17 -1.26
C GLY A 15 1.86 1.94 -0.62
N GLU A 16 1.91 0.99 0.31
CA GLU A 16 3.07 0.77 1.19
C GLU A 16 4.34 0.35 0.42
N LEU A 17 4.21 -0.45 -0.65
CA LEU A 17 5.36 -0.79 -1.49
C LEU A 17 5.94 0.44 -2.18
N GLY A 18 5.09 1.28 -2.76
CA GLY A 18 5.50 2.52 -3.40
C GLY A 18 6.13 3.50 -2.41
N ALA A 19 5.55 3.64 -1.22
CA ALA A 19 6.06 4.49 -0.14
C ALA A 19 7.45 4.04 0.31
N SER A 20 7.62 2.77 0.65
CA SER A 20 8.90 2.23 1.13
C SER A 20 10.02 2.43 0.11
N LEU A 21 9.80 2.06 -1.16
CA LEU A 21 10.84 2.18 -2.19
C LEU A 21 11.13 3.63 -2.56
N ARG A 22 10.12 4.51 -2.49
CA ARG A 22 10.28 5.96 -2.68
C ARG A 22 11.26 6.52 -1.65
N TYR A 23 11.00 6.34 -0.37
CA TYR A 23 11.82 6.88 0.72
C TYR A 23 13.22 6.28 0.75
N LEU A 24 13.33 4.95 0.62
CA LEU A 24 14.62 4.25 0.58
C LEU A 24 15.47 4.61 -0.64
N SER A 25 14.87 5.09 -1.73
CA SER A 25 15.59 5.58 -2.91
C SER A 25 15.99 7.06 -2.75
N GLN A 26 15.11 7.91 -2.23
CA GLN A 26 15.34 9.34 -2.05
C GLN A 26 16.47 9.63 -1.04
N ARG A 27 16.67 8.77 -0.04
CA ARG A 27 17.71 8.96 0.98
C ARG A 27 19.11 9.14 0.41
N TYR A 28 19.41 8.53 -0.75
CA TYR A 28 20.74 8.62 -1.36
C TYR A 28 21.06 10.02 -1.91
N SER A 29 20.07 10.83 -2.20
CA SER A 29 20.24 12.19 -2.71
C SER A 29 20.00 13.29 -1.65
N MET A 30 19.64 12.92 -0.41
CA MET A 30 19.48 13.89 0.68
C MET A 30 20.83 14.49 1.11
N PRO A 31 20.92 15.81 1.25
CA PRO A 31 22.18 16.47 1.60
C PRO A 31 22.52 16.39 3.09
N PHE A 32 21.54 16.13 3.97
CA PHE A 32 21.69 16.10 5.42
C PHE A 32 21.53 14.68 5.97
N ASP A 33 22.41 14.29 6.89
CA ASP A 33 22.40 12.94 7.48
C ASP A 33 21.13 12.68 8.30
N ASP A 34 20.57 13.69 8.97
CA ASP A 34 19.30 13.59 9.69
C ASP A 34 18.14 13.23 8.73
N CYS A 35 18.12 13.85 7.55
CA CYS A 35 17.11 13.52 6.52
C CYS A 35 17.30 12.11 5.97
N LYS A 36 18.55 11.69 5.74
CA LYS A 36 18.85 10.30 5.33
C LYS A 36 18.40 9.31 6.38
N GLY A 37 18.66 9.59 7.65
CA GLY A 37 18.24 8.78 8.80
C GLY A 37 16.72 8.65 8.84
N ALA A 38 16.01 9.78 8.81
CA ALA A 38 14.56 9.80 8.84
C ALA A 38 13.93 9.01 7.68
N LEU A 39 14.40 9.22 6.44
CA LEU A 39 13.90 8.48 5.28
C LEU A 39 14.22 6.97 5.36
N THR A 40 15.35 6.61 5.98
CA THR A 40 15.69 5.20 6.21
C THR A 40 14.74 4.57 7.22
N ASP A 41 14.47 5.24 8.33
CA ASP A 41 13.59 4.74 9.38
C ASP A 41 12.16 4.60 8.88
N ILE A 42 11.61 5.65 8.26
CA ILE A 42 10.25 5.65 7.70
C ILE A 42 10.12 4.60 6.59
N GLY A 43 11.03 4.59 5.62
CA GLY A 43 10.99 3.64 4.51
C GLY A 43 11.11 2.18 4.95
N THR A 44 11.83 1.91 6.05
CA THR A 44 11.91 0.57 6.65
C THR A 44 10.62 0.22 7.38
N GLU A 45 10.01 1.17 8.07
CA GLU A 45 8.70 0.98 8.72
C GLU A 45 7.62 0.63 7.68
N GLU A 46 7.63 1.29 6.52
CA GLU A 46 6.69 1.00 5.43
C GLU A 46 6.80 -0.44 4.89
N LEU A 47 7.94 -1.09 4.99
CA LEU A 47 8.05 -2.52 4.69
C LEU A 47 7.26 -3.38 5.69
N GLY A 48 7.18 -2.97 6.95
CA GLY A 48 6.33 -3.59 7.96
C GLY A 48 4.85 -3.38 7.66
N HIS A 49 4.46 -2.18 7.24
CA HIS A 49 3.10 -1.86 6.82
C HIS A 49 2.69 -2.68 5.57
N LEU A 50 3.58 -2.82 4.62
CA LEU A 50 3.41 -3.69 3.46
C LEU A 50 3.08 -5.14 3.87
N GLU A 51 3.82 -5.69 4.83
CA GLU A 51 3.58 -7.02 5.39
C GLU A 51 2.20 -7.12 6.06
N MET A 52 1.79 -6.11 6.80
CA MET A 52 0.47 -6.08 7.45
C MET A 52 -0.66 -6.09 6.41
N ILE A 53 -0.56 -5.27 5.36
CA ILE A 53 -1.55 -5.26 4.25
C ILE A 53 -1.58 -6.60 3.53
N GLY A 54 -0.42 -7.18 3.22
CA GLY A 54 -0.31 -8.50 2.60
C GLY A 54 -1.00 -9.58 3.43
N ALA A 55 -0.77 -9.57 4.75
CA ALA A 55 -1.39 -10.50 5.68
C ALA A 55 -2.93 -10.38 5.71
N ILE A 56 -3.48 -9.15 5.73
CA ILE A 56 -4.92 -8.93 5.66
C ILE A 56 -5.50 -9.49 4.37
N VAL A 57 -4.92 -9.16 3.22
CA VAL A 57 -5.39 -9.63 1.91
C VAL A 57 -5.36 -11.17 1.86
N HIS A 58 -4.27 -11.78 2.35
CA HIS A 58 -4.17 -13.24 2.41
C HIS A 58 -5.26 -13.86 3.30
N GLN A 59 -5.46 -13.34 4.50
CA GLN A 59 -6.49 -13.86 5.43
C GLN A 59 -7.90 -13.73 4.87
N LEU A 60 -8.20 -12.65 4.16
CA LEU A 60 -9.51 -12.42 3.52
C LEU A 60 -9.76 -13.31 2.30
N THR A 61 -8.71 -13.88 1.69
CA THR A 61 -8.83 -14.60 0.40
C THR A 61 -8.55 -16.10 0.50
N ARG A 62 -7.81 -16.55 1.50
CA ARG A 62 -7.32 -17.94 1.60
C ARG A 62 -8.40 -19.03 1.60
N ASN A 63 -9.63 -18.72 2.00
CA ASN A 63 -10.72 -19.69 2.14
C ASN A 63 -11.92 -19.33 1.25
N LEU A 64 -11.73 -18.55 0.18
CA LEU A 64 -12.81 -18.20 -0.73
C LEU A 64 -13.32 -19.43 -1.47
N LYS A 65 -14.66 -19.54 -1.59
CA LYS A 65 -15.31 -20.54 -2.43
C LYS A 65 -15.43 -20.03 -3.86
N ASP A 66 -15.49 -20.95 -4.83
CA ASP A 66 -15.60 -20.61 -6.27
C ASP A 66 -16.74 -19.62 -6.56
N SER A 67 -17.91 -19.82 -5.94
CA SER A 67 -19.05 -18.90 -6.12
C SER A 67 -18.75 -17.50 -5.61
N GLN A 68 -18.02 -17.38 -4.50
CA GLN A 68 -17.63 -16.07 -3.96
C GLN A 68 -16.61 -15.37 -4.85
N ILE A 69 -15.75 -16.13 -5.52
CA ILE A 69 -14.76 -15.60 -6.48
C ILE A 69 -15.49 -15.13 -7.74
N GLN A 70 -16.33 -15.97 -8.33
CA GLN A 70 -17.05 -15.67 -9.58
C GLN A 70 -17.95 -14.44 -9.46
N ASP A 71 -18.61 -14.26 -8.33
CA ASP A 71 -19.54 -13.14 -8.09
C ASP A 71 -18.85 -11.86 -7.60
N SER A 72 -17.52 -11.83 -7.60
CA SER A 72 -16.75 -10.69 -7.09
C SER A 72 -15.92 -10.01 -8.17
N ALA A 73 -15.70 -8.70 -7.99
CA ALA A 73 -14.76 -7.95 -8.81
C ALA A 73 -13.28 -8.37 -8.59
N PHE A 74 -13.03 -9.27 -7.64
CA PHE A 74 -11.71 -9.85 -7.39
C PHE A 74 -11.40 -11.05 -8.31
N ALA A 75 -12.37 -11.54 -9.07
CA ALA A 75 -12.22 -12.70 -9.94
C ALA A 75 -11.03 -12.60 -10.92
N PRO A 76 -10.79 -11.48 -11.62
CA PRO A 76 -9.61 -11.36 -12.50
C PRO A 76 -8.29 -11.50 -11.76
N TYR A 77 -8.18 -10.93 -10.56
CA TYR A 77 -6.98 -11.10 -9.72
C TYR A 77 -6.76 -12.57 -9.37
N PHE A 78 -7.81 -13.27 -8.95
CA PHE A 78 -7.73 -14.68 -8.59
C PHE A 78 -7.32 -15.56 -9.78
N VAL A 79 -7.79 -15.25 -10.98
CA VAL A 79 -7.41 -16.00 -12.20
C VAL A 79 -5.90 -15.95 -12.42
N ASP A 80 -5.28 -14.79 -12.21
CA ASP A 80 -3.84 -14.62 -12.44
C ASP A 80 -2.98 -15.07 -11.25
N HIS A 81 -3.48 -14.92 -10.02
CA HIS A 81 -2.66 -15.06 -8.81
C HIS A 81 -3.23 -16.05 -7.78
N THR A 82 -4.43 -16.55 -7.99
CA THR A 82 -5.16 -17.37 -7.01
C THR A 82 -5.24 -16.67 -5.64
N VAL A 83 -4.80 -17.31 -4.57
CA VAL A 83 -4.68 -16.71 -3.24
C VAL A 83 -3.27 -16.14 -2.98
N GLY A 84 -2.41 -16.15 -3.97
CA GLY A 84 -1.09 -15.52 -3.90
C GLY A 84 -1.22 -13.99 -3.83
N VAL A 85 -0.65 -13.37 -2.80
CA VAL A 85 -0.69 -11.91 -2.67
C VAL A 85 0.38 -11.30 -3.58
N TYR A 86 -0.07 -10.53 -4.56
CA TYR A 86 0.78 -9.85 -5.54
C TYR A 86 0.52 -8.33 -5.51
N PRO A 87 1.57 -7.47 -5.55
CA PRO A 87 1.40 -6.02 -5.42
C PRO A 87 0.71 -5.43 -6.65
N THR A 88 -0.58 -5.15 -6.50
CA THR A 88 -1.43 -4.52 -7.51
C THR A 88 -2.37 -3.51 -6.87
N ALA A 89 -2.84 -2.54 -7.65
CA ALA A 89 -3.92 -1.66 -7.23
C ALA A 89 -5.28 -2.36 -7.30
N ALA A 90 -6.30 -1.81 -6.62
CA ALA A 90 -7.68 -2.31 -6.70
C ALA A 90 -8.25 -2.27 -8.13
N SER A 91 -7.74 -1.39 -8.98
CA SER A 91 -8.06 -1.31 -10.41
C SER A 91 -7.53 -2.49 -11.23
N GLY A 92 -6.67 -3.34 -10.67
CA GLY A 92 -5.96 -4.41 -11.36
C GLY A 92 -4.65 -3.97 -12.01
N PHE A 93 -4.27 -2.69 -11.91
CA PHE A 93 -2.99 -2.21 -12.43
C PHE A 93 -1.85 -2.70 -11.52
N PRO A 94 -0.85 -3.43 -12.04
CA PRO A 94 0.28 -3.92 -11.24
C PRO A 94 1.10 -2.76 -10.69
N TRP A 95 1.72 -2.96 -9.53
CA TRP A 95 2.69 -1.99 -9.04
C TRP A 95 3.78 -1.73 -10.08
N SER A 96 4.14 -0.47 -10.24
CA SER A 96 5.16 -0.07 -11.22
C SER A 96 6.06 1.01 -10.64
N ALA A 97 7.37 0.84 -10.82
CA ALA A 97 8.36 1.87 -10.48
C ALA A 97 8.14 3.18 -11.26
N ALA A 98 7.41 3.16 -12.37
CA ALA A 98 7.04 4.36 -13.11
C ALA A 98 6.14 5.32 -12.31
N SER A 99 5.48 4.83 -11.26
CA SER A 99 4.67 5.64 -10.35
C SER A 99 5.49 6.30 -9.24
N MET A 100 6.76 5.95 -9.09
CA MET A 100 7.64 6.54 -8.08
C MET A 100 8.09 7.95 -8.49
N GLN A 101 7.98 8.89 -7.57
CA GLN A 101 8.30 10.30 -7.80
C GLN A 101 9.65 10.68 -7.15
N VAL A 102 10.72 10.01 -7.59
CA VAL A 102 12.09 10.29 -7.12
C VAL A 102 12.84 11.10 -8.19
N LYS A 103 13.20 12.33 -7.86
CA LYS A 103 13.86 13.27 -8.77
C LYS A 103 15.30 13.59 -8.38
N GLY A 104 15.69 13.32 -7.13
CA GLY A 104 17.01 13.64 -6.60
C GLY A 104 17.15 15.11 -6.12
N ASP A 105 16.06 15.89 -6.15
CA ASP A 105 15.96 17.20 -5.54
C ASP A 105 15.26 17.11 -4.19
N PRO A 106 15.90 17.50 -3.08
CA PRO A 106 15.33 17.28 -1.75
C PRO A 106 13.97 17.94 -1.53
N ILE A 107 13.77 19.15 -2.02
CA ILE A 107 12.51 19.88 -1.84
C ILE A 107 11.39 19.23 -2.64
N THR A 108 11.67 18.88 -3.89
CA THR A 108 10.72 18.20 -4.77
C THR A 108 10.32 16.85 -4.18
N ASP A 109 11.28 16.03 -3.78
CA ASP A 109 11.05 14.68 -3.27
C ASP A 109 10.28 14.72 -1.94
N LEU A 110 10.66 15.58 -0.99
CA LEU A 110 9.93 15.72 0.28
C LEU A 110 8.52 16.31 0.12
N THR A 111 8.31 17.18 -0.86
CA THR A 111 6.97 17.70 -1.18
C THR A 111 6.06 16.60 -1.72
N GLU A 112 6.60 15.74 -2.59
CA GLU A 112 5.87 14.58 -3.10
C GLU A 112 5.58 13.57 -1.98
N ASP A 113 6.52 13.35 -1.05
CA ASP A 113 6.30 12.47 0.09
C ASP A 113 5.10 12.93 0.94
N LEU A 114 5.02 14.21 1.25
CA LEU A 114 3.87 14.78 1.96
C LEU A 114 2.56 14.55 1.20
N ALA A 115 2.58 14.73 -0.12
CA ALA A 115 1.40 14.50 -0.96
C ALA A 115 1.02 13.01 -1.00
N ALA A 116 2.01 12.11 -1.10
CA ALA A 116 1.80 10.67 -1.10
C ALA A 116 1.19 10.19 0.22
N GLU A 117 1.70 10.66 1.35
CA GLU A 117 1.16 10.35 2.68
C GLU A 117 -0.30 10.80 2.84
N GLN A 118 -0.63 12.01 2.38
CA GLN A 118 -2.01 12.49 2.42
C GLN A 118 -2.95 11.66 1.52
N LYS A 119 -2.48 11.20 0.37
CA LYS A 119 -3.23 10.31 -0.52
C LYS A 119 -3.44 8.93 0.13
N ALA A 120 -2.41 8.35 0.73
CA ALA A 120 -2.50 7.09 1.48
C ALA A 120 -3.48 7.19 2.65
N ARG A 121 -3.36 8.23 3.48
CA ARG A 121 -4.28 8.50 4.58
C ARG A 121 -5.74 8.60 4.10
N THR A 122 -5.99 9.32 3.01
CA THR A 122 -7.32 9.45 2.43
C THR A 122 -7.86 8.10 1.94
N THR A 123 -6.99 7.26 1.39
CA THR A 123 -7.37 5.91 0.96
C THR A 123 -7.75 5.05 2.17
N TYR A 124 -7.01 5.11 3.28
CA TYR A 124 -7.39 4.44 4.52
C TYR A 124 -8.74 4.93 5.06
N ASP A 125 -9.01 6.24 5.04
CA ASP A 125 -10.31 6.79 5.42
C ASP A 125 -11.43 6.23 4.53
N ASN A 126 -11.20 6.06 3.23
CA ASN A 126 -12.16 5.49 2.31
C ASN A 126 -12.40 3.99 2.57
N ILE A 127 -11.35 3.23 2.91
CA ILE A 127 -11.48 1.82 3.31
C ILE A 127 -12.35 1.71 4.56
N LEU A 128 -12.09 2.52 5.59
CA LEU A 128 -12.87 2.53 6.83
C LEU A 128 -14.34 2.88 6.63
N ARG A 129 -14.68 3.69 5.62
CA ARG A 129 -16.09 3.99 5.28
C ARG A 129 -16.81 2.81 4.64
N LEU A 130 -16.09 1.91 4.00
CA LEU A 130 -16.65 0.77 3.25
C LEU A 130 -16.61 -0.54 4.03
N SER A 131 -15.83 -0.62 5.09
CA SER A 131 -15.63 -1.83 5.89
C SER A 131 -16.44 -1.75 7.19
N ASP A 132 -17.19 -2.81 7.45
CA ASP A 132 -17.90 -3.04 8.71
C ASP A 132 -17.27 -4.19 9.53
N ASP A 133 -16.13 -4.73 9.07
CA ASP A 133 -15.38 -5.77 9.75
C ASP A 133 -14.47 -5.15 10.83
N PRO A 134 -14.70 -5.43 12.12
CA PRO A 134 -13.93 -4.82 13.21
C PRO A 134 -12.45 -5.24 13.18
N ASP A 135 -12.13 -6.48 12.83
CA ASP A 135 -10.74 -6.97 12.81
C ASP A 135 -9.93 -6.27 11.69
N VAL A 136 -10.55 -6.07 10.53
CA VAL A 136 -9.97 -5.29 9.44
C VAL A 136 -9.81 -3.83 9.86
N ASN A 137 -10.86 -3.23 10.43
CA ASN A 137 -10.87 -1.82 10.78
C ASN A 137 -9.83 -1.45 11.84
N ASP A 138 -9.53 -2.33 12.78
CA ASP A 138 -8.54 -2.07 13.82
C ASP A 138 -7.14 -1.95 13.23
N VAL A 139 -6.77 -2.84 12.30
CA VAL A 139 -5.48 -2.75 11.62
C VAL A 139 -5.41 -1.54 10.69
N ILE A 140 -6.48 -1.26 9.95
CA ILE A 140 -6.52 -0.08 9.05
C ILE A 140 -6.43 1.23 9.85
N ARG A 141 -7.05 1.32 11.03
CA ARG A 141 -6.89 2.50 11.92
C ARG A 141 -5.45 2.67 12.38
N PHE A 142 -4.79 1.57 12.77
CA PHE A 142 -3.38 1.62 13.14
C PHE A 142 -2.52 2.17 12.00
N LEU A 143 -2.64 1.61 10.79
CA LEU A 143 -1.87 2.05 9.63
C LEU A 143 -2.15 3.51 9.25
N ARG A 144 -3.40 3.95 9.40
CA ARG A 144 -3.80 5.33 9.14
C ARG A 144 -3.14 6.35 10.08
N GLU A 145 -2.80 5.95 11.29
CA GLU A 145 -2.21 6.81 12.31
C GLU A 145 -0.67 6.87 12.24
N ARG A 146 -0.07 5.95 11.50
CA ARG A 146 1.38 5.87 11.31
C ARG A 146 1.80 6.58 10.06
#